data_77f08478921aa4e484199f6765b47368
#
_entry.id   77f08478921aa4e484199f6765b47368
#
_cell.length_a   1.000
_cell.length_b   1.000
_cell.length_c   1.000
_cell.angle_alpha   90.00
_cell.angle_beta   90.00
_cell.angle_gamma   90.00
#
_symmetry.space_group_name_H-M   'P 1'
#
loop_
_entity.id
_entity.type
_entity.pdbx_description
1 polymer ?
#
loop_
_entity_poly.entity_id
_entity_poly.type
_entity_poly.pdbx_seq_one_letter_code
_entity_poly.pdbx_strand_id
1 'polypeptide(L)'
;MGMPVEGEYEPSTRAWVREQVELYEGSGGTQGTTLRDTGLPVVIITNRGARSGKLRKTPVMRVEHDGRYAAVASQGGAPTHPFWYYNLRADPQVELQDGPRKHDMVAREVTADERARWWERAVAAYPPYAEYQQRTDRQIPVFVLEPAGRD
;
A
#
# COMPACT_ATOMS: atom_id res chain seq x y z
N MET A 1 19.57 -10.16 -2.68
CA MET A 1 19.34 -9.07 -1.73
C MET A 1 18.62 -7.90 -2.37
N GLY A 2 17.57 -7.44 -1.75
CA GLY A 2 16.80 -6.30 -2.24
C GLY A 2 17.57 -5.00 -2.09
N MET A 3 17.31 -4.05 -3.00
CA MET A 3 17.87 -2.71 -2.91
C MET A 3 16.85 -1.81 -2.22
N PRO A 4 17.27 -0.94 -1.29
CA PRO A 4 16.36 0.04 -0.73
C PRO A 4 15.82 0.95 -1.83
N VAL A 5 14.60 1.41 -1.66
CA VAL A 5 14.02 2.39 -2.57
C VAL A 5 14.59 3.76 -2.18
N GLU A 6 15.33 4.37 -3.07
CA GLU A 6 16.02 5.65 -2.82
C GLU A 6 15.66 6.67 -3.88
N GLY A 7 15.63 7.93 -3.45
CA GLY A 7 15.34 9.02 -4.35
C GLY A 7 14.78 10.23 -3.63
N GLU A 8 14.47 11.26 -4.39
CA GLU A 8 13.87 12.48 -3.85
C GLU A 8 12.38 12.23 -3.55
N TYR A 9 11.97 12.57 -2.34
CA TYR A 9 10.58 12.41 -1.92
C TYR A 9 9.73 13.57 -2.42
N GLU A 10 8.61 13.24 -3.07
CA GLU A 10 7.61 14.22 -3.48
C GLU A 10 6.34 13.99 -2.65
N PRO A 11 6.01 14.89 -1.72
CA PRO A 11 4.84 14.72 -0.86
C PRO A 11 3.53 14.74 -1.65
N SER A 12 2.52 14.06 -1.12
CA SER A 12 1.18 14.08 -1.69
C SER A 12 0.59 15.48 -1.66
N THR A 13 -0.17 15.83 -2.69
CA THR A 13 -0.92 17.08 -2.70
C THR A 13 -2.15 17.03 -1.79
N ARG A 14 -2.56 15.83 -1.37
CA ARG A 14 -3.64 15.67 -0.40
C ARG A 14 -3.10 15.90 1.01
N ALA A 15 -3.60 16.91 1.68
CA ALA A 15 -3.07 17.30 2.99
C ALA A 15 -3.14 16.16 4.01
N TRP A 16 -4.25 15.44 4.08
CA TRP A 16 -4.39 14.38 5.09
C TRP A 16 -3.41 13.22 4.85
N VAL A 17 -3.13 12.91 3.58
CA VAL A 17 -2.14 11.86 3.24
C VAL A 17 -0.75 12.30 3.67
N ARG A 18 -0.37 13.52 3.29
CA ARG A 18 0.94 14.07 3.63
C ARG A 18 1.13 14.13 5.14
N GLU A 19 0.13 14.61 5.86
CA GLU A 19 0.21 14.76 7.31
C GLU A 19 0.29 13.41 8.01
N GLN A 20 -0.49 12.43 7.55
CA GLN A 20 -0.42 11.10 8.14
C GLN A 20 0.94 10.45 7.91
N VAL A 21 1.48 10.56 6.69
CA VAL A 21 2.81 10.02 6.39
C VAL A 21 3.86 10.68 7.27
N GLU A 22 3.82 12.01 7.41
CA GLU A 22 4.79 12.73 8.22
C GLU A 22 4.72 12.33 9.68
N LEU A 23 3.51 12.21 10.22
CA LEU A 23 3.33 11.80 11.61
C LEU A 23 3.78 10.35 11.82
N TYR A 24 3.40 9.47 10.91
CA TYR A 24 3.76 8.06 10.98
C TYR A 24 5.29 7.88 10.98
N GLU A 25 5.95 8.47 9.99
CA GLU A 25 7.40 8.35 9.86
C GLU A 25 8.14 9.10 10.96
N GLY A 26 7.71 10.33 11.25
CA GLY A 26 8.36 11.17 12.24
C GLY A 26 8.27 10.65 13.66
N SER A 27 7.25 9.86 13.96
CA SER A 27 7.08 9.24 15.27
C SER A 27 7.74 7.86 15.37
N GLY A 28 8.40 7.40 14.31
CA GLY A 28 8.96 6.05 14.28
C GLY A 28 7.89 4.97 14.26
N GLY A 29 6.74 5.27 13.69
CA GLY A 29 5.65 4.30 13.57
C GLY A 29 4.82 4.12 14.84
N THR A 30 4.84 5.11 15.75
CA THR A 30 4.08 5.03 16.98
C THR A 30 2.83 5.88 16.99
N GLN A 31 2.72 6.85 16.05
CA GLN A 31 1.55 7.71 15.90
C GLN A 31 1.12 7.76 14.46
N GLY A 32 -0.14 8.11 14.23
CA GLY A 32 -0.70 8.15 12.88
C GLY A 32 -0.84 6.75 12.27
N THR A 33 -0.97 5.73 13.10
CA THR A 33 -0.90 4.33 12.66
C THR A 33 -2.25 3.74 12.29
N THR A 34 -3.32 4.54 12.40
CA THR A 34 -4.66 4.07 12.04
C THR A 34 -5.30 5.01 11.02
N LEU A 35 -6.22 4.47 10.22
CA LEU A 35 -6.93 5.27 9.23
C LEU A 35 -7.98 6.12 9.93
N ARG A 36 -7.73 7.44 9.96
CA ARG A 36 -8.66 8.49 10.40
C ARG A 36 -9.61 8.01 11.53
N ASP A 37 -10.92 7.95 11.26
CA ASP A 37 -11.91 7.65 12.30
C ASP A 37 -12.21 6.16 12.44
N THR A 38 -11.52 5.29 11.72
CA THR A 38 -11.83 3.86 11.73
C THR A 38 -11.17 3.10 12.87
N GLY A 39 -10.06 3.62 13.40
CA GLY A 39 -9.26 2.90 14.39
C GLY A 39 -8.53 1.69 13.82
N LEU A 40 -8.59 1.47 12.51
CA LEU A 40 -7.97 0.31 11.86
C LEU A 40 -6.56 0.64 11.39
N PRO A 41 -5.61 -0.29 11.54
CA PRO A 41 -4.20 0.01 11.27
C PRO A 41 -3.90 0.17 9.79
N VAL A 42 -2.94 1.04 9.50
CA VAL A 42 -2.38 1.24 8.17
C VAL A 42 -0.88 0.97 8.20
N VAL A 43 -0.33 0.78 7.01
CA VAL A 43 1.12 0.75 6.77
C VAL A 43 1.43 1.85 5.75
N ILE A 44 2.69 2.27 5.70
CA ILE A 44 3.12 3.25 4.71
C ILE A 44 3.91 2.52 3.63
N ILE A 45 3.49 2.65 2.39
CA ILE A 45 4.28 2.14 1.27
C ILE A 45 4.97 3.31 0.57
N THR A 46 6.26 3.13 0.28
CA THR A 46 7.06 4.06 -0.48
C THR A 46 7.39 3.42 -1.82
N ASN A 47 7.05 4.09 -2.90
CA ASN A 47 7.31 3.60 -4.25
C ASN A 47 7.85 4.72 -5.13
N ARG A 48 8.30 4.36 -6.34
CA ARG A 48 8.83 5.33 -7.29
C ARG A 48 7.74 5.75 -8.25
N GLY A 49 7.52 7.06 -8.39
CA GLY A 49 6.54 7.59 -9.32
C GLY A 49 6.89 7.22 -10.74
N ALA A 50 5.89 6.69 -11.48
CA ALA A 50 6.11 6.20 -12.84
C ALA A 50 6.52 7.31 -13.81
N ARG A 51 6.07 8.54 -13.54
CA ARG A 51 6.35 9.68 -14.42
C ARG A 51 7.54 10.50 -13.94
N SER A 52 7.57 10.85 -12.65
CA SER A 52 8.58 11.77 -12.12
C SER A 52 9.87 11.06 -11.71
N GLY A 53 9.81 9.76 -11.42
CA GLY A 53 10.93 9.05 -10.81
C GLY A 53 11.16 9.37 -9.35
N LYS A 54 10.35 10.26 -8.78
CA LYS A 54 10.47 10.65 -7.37
C LYS A 54 9.72 9.68 -6.48
N LEU A 55 10.12 9.62 -5.21
CA LEU A 55 9.46 8.73 -4.26
C LEU A 55 8.12 9.29 -3.84
N ARG A 56 7.12 8.41 -3.81
CA ARG A 56 5.78 8.72 -3.34
C ARG A 56 5.47 7.81 -2.16
N LYS A 57 4.75 8.35 -1.17
CA LYS A 57 4.40 7.59 0.03
C LYS A 57 2.90 7.64 0.25
N THR A 58 2.33 6.49 0.57
CA THR A 58 0.87 6.35 0.69
C THR A 58 0.54 5.44 1.86
N PRO A 59 -0.39 5.84 2.74
CA PRO A 59 -0.93 4.91 3.72
C PRO A 59 -1.91 3.97 3.03
N VAL A 60 -1.80 2.68 3.33
CA VAL A 60 -2.76 1.68 2.87
C VAL A 60 -3.16 0.83 4.07
N MET A 61 -4.34 0.23 4.00
CA MET A 61 -4.81 -0.63 5.11
C MET A 61 -3.82 -1.77 5.31
N ARG A 62 -3.56 -2.09 6.58
CA ARG A 62 -2.67 -3.18 6.94
C ARG A 62 -3.38 -4.52 6.72
N VAL A 63 -2.93 -5.27 5.73
CA VAL A 63 -3.40 -6.63 5.45
C VAL A 63 -2.15 -7.50 5.41
N GLU A 64 -1.90 -8.26 6.47
CA GLU A 64 -0.66 -9.01 6.61
C GLU A 64 -0.94 -10.49 6.86
N HIS A 65 -0.09 -11.34 6.27
CA HIS A 65 -0.16 -12.78 6.50
C HIS A 65 1.22 -13.38 6.22
N ASP A 66 1.80 -14.01 7.22
CA ASP A 66 3.10 -14.69 7.15
C ASP A 66 4.21 -13.80 6.60
N GLY A 67 4.25 -12.55 7.03
CA GLY A 67 5.29 -11.61 6.62
C GLY A 67 5.10 -11.03 5.24
N ARG A 68 3.96 -11.31 4.59
CA ARG A 68 3.57 -10.70 3.32
C ARG A 68 2.40 -9.78 3.57
N TYR A 69 2.26 -8.77 2.71
CA TYR A 69 1.21 -7.77 2.85
C TYR A 69 0.45 -7.65 1.55
N ALA A 70 -0.84 -7.29 1.63
CA ALA A 70 -1.61 -6.94 0.46
C ALA A 70 -1.77 -5.43 0.38
N ALA A 71 -1.62 -4.89 -0.82
CA ALA A 71 -1.99 -3.51 -1.13
C ALA A 71 -3.17 -3.56 -2.09
N VAL A 72 -4.31 -3.04 -1.63
CA VAL A 72 -5.57 -3.13 -2.39
C VAL A 72 -5.82 -1.80 -3.09
N ALA A 73 -5.82 -1.82 -4.43
CA ALA A 73 -5.93 -0.63 -5.25
C ALA A 73 -7.38 -0.18 -5.43
N SER A 74 -8.09 0.00 -4.31
CA SER A 74 -9.52 0.27 -4.32
C SER A 74 -9.90 1.69 -4.69
N GLN A 75 -9.13 2.67 -4.22
CA GLN A 75 -9.47 4.09 -4.36
C GLN A 75 -10.94 4.38 -4.02
N GLY A 76 -11.42 3.76 -2.91
CA GLY A 76 -12.79 3.96 -2.44
C GLY A 76 -13.86 3.45 -3.39
N GLY A 77 -13.52 2.55 -4.30
CA GLY A 77 -14.44 2.06 -5.32
C GLY A 77 -14.59 2.99 -6.51
N ALA A 78 -13.67 3.94 -6.69
CA ALA A 78 -13.66 4.82 -7.86
C ALA A 78 -13.49 4.02 -9.15
N PRO A 79 -13.94 4.56 -10.30
CA PRO A 79 -13.80 3.84 -11.57
C PRO A 79 -12.36 3.77 -12.09
N THR A 80 -11.45 4.53 -11.50
CA THR A 80 -10.04 4.56 -11.89
C THR A 80 -9.17 3.99 -10.79
N HIS A 81 -7.97 3.53 -11.18
CA HIS A 81 -6.99 3.05 -10.22
C HIS A 81 -6.29 4.21 -9.51
N PRO A 82 -5.80 4.01 -8.27
CA PRO A 82 -4.95 5.00 -7.62
C PRO A 82 -3.62 5.12 -8.37
N PHE A 83 -2.94 6.27 -8.22
CA PHE A 83 -1.67 6.50 -8.92
C PHE A 83 -0.63 5.44 -8.58
N TRP A 84 -0.59 4.96 -7.34
CA TRP A 84 0.42 3.98 -6.96
C TRP A 84 0.25 2.64 -7.66
N TYR A 85 -0.93 2.33 -8.20
CA TYR A 85 -1.13 1.14 -9.03
C TYR A 85 -0.19 1.16 -10.23
N TYR A 86 -0.15 2.30 -10.94
CA TYR A 86 0.73 2.44 -12.10
C TYR A 86 2.19 2.48 -11.69
N ASN A 87 2.48 3.07 -10.55
CA ASN A 87 3.85 3.13 -10.03
C ASN A 87 4.40 1.73 -9.75
N LEU A 88 3.60 0.88 -9.11
CA LEU A 88 4.03 -0.49 -8.80
C LEU A 88 4.20 -1.33 -10.05
N ARG A 89 3.41 -1.08 -11.09
CA ARG A 89 3.56 -1.79 -12.35
C ARG A 89 4.81 -1.35 -13.09
N ALA A 90 5.17 -0.09 -12.98
CA ALA A 90 6.38 0.43 -13.63
C ALA A 90 7.64 0.02 -12.87
N ASP A 91 7.59 0.03 -11.53
CA ASP A 91 8.71 -0.35 -10.68
C ASP A 91 8.15 -1.04 -9.44
N PRO A 92 8.32 -2.36 -9.32
CA PRO A 92 7.71 -3.12 -8.23
C PRO A 92 8.46 -3.03 -6.90
N GLN A 93 9.60 -2.35 -6.84
CA GLN A 93 10.35 -2.21 -5.60
C GLN A 93 9.66 -1.20 -4.68
N VAL A 94 9.43 -1.58 -3.43
CA VAL A 94 8.78 -0.72 -2.45
C VAL A 94 9.47 -0.85 -1.10
N GLU A 95 9.31 0.18 -0.28
CA GLU A 95 9.59 0.08 1.14
C GLU A 95 8.26 0.09 1.86
N LEU A 96 8.08 -0.82 2.81
CA LEU A 96 6.87 -0.89 3.61
C LEU A 96 7.25 -0.62 5.07
N GLN A 97 6.57 0.35 5.69
CA GLN A 97 6.73 0.59 7.13
C GLN A 97 5.48 0.12 7.86
N ASP A 98 5.67 -0.84 8.76
CA ASP A 98 4.62 -1.39 9.61
C ASP A 98 5.00 -1.09 11.06
N GLY A 99 4.41 -0.03 11.62
CA GLY A 99 4.81 0.47 12.92
C GLY A 99 6.27 0.90 12.87
N PRO A 100 7.11 0.47 13.82
CA PRO A 100 8.52 0.86 13.84
C PRO A 100 9.40 0.10 12.84
N ARG A 101 8.85 -0.91 12.15
CA ARG A 101 9.63 -1.77 11.27
C ARG A 101 9.52 -1.35 9.83
N LYS A 102 10.66 -1.30 9.14
CA LYS A 102 10.72 -1.02 7.70
C LYS A 102 11.25 -2.24 6.97
N HIS A 103 10.63 -2.54 5.85
CA HIS A 103 10.96 -3.71 5.04
C HIS A 103 11.12 -3.31 3.59
N ASP A 104 12.19 -3.81 2.95
CA ASP A 104 12.31 -3.72 1.49
C ASP A 104 11.52 -4.87 0.89
N MET A 105 10.62 -4.55 -0.02
CA MET A 105 9.70 -5.53 -0.58
C MET A 105 9.58 -5.39 -2.08
N VAL A 106 9.05 -6.42 -2.72
CA VAL A 106 8.73 -6.43 -4.15
C VAL A 106 7.23 -6.70 -4.28
N ALA A 107 6.57 -5.86 -5.06
CA ALA A 107 5.13 -5.95 -5.29
C ALA A 107 4.86 -6.87 -6.49
N ARG A 108 3.82 -7.67 -6.37
CA ARG A 108 3.38 -8.56 -7.44
C ARG A 108 1.86 -8.55 -7.48
N GLU A 109 1.29 -8.22 -8.63
CA GLU A 109 -0.17 -8.25 -8.77
C GLU A 109 -0.62 -9.71 -8.83
N VAL A 110 -1.62 -10.06 -8.00
CA VAL A 110 -2.10 -11.43 -7.90
C VAL A 110 -3.44 -11.58 -8.60
N THR A 111 -3.71 -12.81 -9.08
CA THR A 111 -4.92 -13.13 -9.84
C THR A 111 -5.47 -14.48 -9.36
N ALA A 112 -6.67 -14.83 -9.85
CA ALA A 112 -7.28 -16.14 -9.64
C ALA A 112 -7.38 -16.51 -8.16
N ASP A 113 -6.98 -17.73 -7.81
CA ASP A 113 -7.13 -18.25 -6.44
C ASP A 113 -6.31 -17.49 -5.41
N GLU A 114 -5.11 -17.04 -5.81
CA GLU A 114 -4.26 -16.28 -4.91
C GLU A 114 -4.90 -14.93 -4.58
N ARG A 115 -5.47 -14.27 -5.60
CA ARG A 115 -6.20 -13.03 -5.37
C ARG A 115 -7.40 -13.25 -4.45
N ALA A 116 -8.13 -14.34 -4.67
CA ALA A 116 -9.31 -14.63 -3.86
C ALA A 116 -8.96 -14.78 -2.37
N ARG A 117 -7.88 -15.48 -2.07
CA ARG A 117 -7.42 -15.64 -0.69
C ARG A 117 -7.02 -14.31 -0.07
N TRP A 118 -6.30 -13.48 -0.81
CA TRP A 118 -5.89 -12.17 -0.29
C TRP A 118 -7.06 -11.21 -0.19
N TRP A 119 -8.04 -11.33 -1.10
CA TRP A 119 -9.24 -10.52 -1.03
C TRP A 119 -10.02 -10.82 0.26
N GLU A 120 -10.14 -12.09 0.62
CA GLU A 120 -10.80 -12.47 1.88
C GLU A 120 -10.08 -11.85 3.08
N ARG A 121 -8.76 -11.89 3.10
CA ARG A 121 -7.97 -11.29 4.17
C ARG A 121 -8.16 -9.77 4.21
N ALA A 122 -8.21 -9.15 3.04
CA ALA A 122 -8.38 -7.71 2.93
C ALA A 122 -9.75 -7.27 3.46
N VAL A 123 -10.81 -7.99 3.09
CA VAL A 123 -12.16 -7.68 3.56
C VAL A 123 -12.26 -7.91 5.07
N ALA A 124 -11.60 -8.93 5.59
CA ALA A 124 -11.57 -9.16 7.04
C ALA A 124 -10.88 -8.02 7.78
N ALA A 125 -9.80 -7.47 7.21
CA ALA A 125 -9.07 -6.35 7.81
C ALA A 125 -9.81 -5.03 7.65
N TYR A 126 -10.50 -4.85 6.53
CA TYR A 126 -11.21 -3.62 6.22
C TYR A 126 -12.49 -3.94 5.44
N PRO A 127 -13.61 -4.21 6.12
CA PRO A 127 -14.87 -4.62 5.47
C PRO A 127 -15.37 -3.72 4.35
N PRO A 128 -15.15 -2.38 4.36
CA PRO A 128 -15.61 -1.54 3.26
C PRO A 128 -15.06 -1.92 1.88
N TYR A 129 -13.98 -2.69 1.78
CA TYR A 129 -13.48 -3.13 0.49
C TYR A 129 -14.55 -3.89 -0.31
N ALA A 130 -15.39 -4.69 0.36
CA ALA A 130 -16.45 -5.42 -0.33
C ALA A 130 -17.46 -4.45 -0.98
N GLU A 131 -17.78 -3.35 -0.29
CA GLU A 131 -18.67 -2.33 -0.83
C GLU A 131 -18.01 -1.57 -1.99
N TYR A 132 -16.70 -1.29 -1.85
CA TYR A 132 -15.97 -0.60 -2.90
C TYR A 132 -15.98 -1.40 -4.20
N GLN A 133 -15.85 -2.72 -4.12
CA GLN A 133 -15.91 -3.56 -5.32
C GLN A 133 -17.29 -3.50 -5.98
N GLN A 134 -18.34 -3.33 -5.20
CA GLN A 134 -19.69 -3.21 -5.76
C GLN A 134 -19.94 -1.86 -6.43
N ARG A 135 -19.13 -0.85 -6.13
CA ARG A 135 -19.28 0.50 -6.70
C ARG A 135 -18.65 0.65 -8.08
N THR A 136 -17.87 -0.32 -8.52
CA THR A 136 -17.14 -0.21 -9.77
C THR A 136 -17.22 -1.51 -10.55
N ASP A 137 -17.22 -1.40 -11.89
CA ASP A 137 -17.21 -2.55 -12.77
C ASP A 137 -15.80 -3.13 -12.95
N ARG A 138 -14.76 -2.34 -12.62
CA ARG A 138 -13.40 -2.87 -12.69
C ARG A 138 -13.16 -3.84 -11.54
N GLN A 139 -12.39 -4.89 -11.80
CA GLN A 139 -11.91 -5.73 -10.71
C GLN A 139 -10.82 -4.97 -9.97
N ILE A 140 -11.01 -4.75 -8.67
CA ILE A 140 -10.05 -4.01 -7.86
C ILE A 140 -8.75 -4.81 -7.78
N PRO A 141 -7.62 -4.26 -8.26
CA PRO A 141 -6.34 -4.97 -8.21
C PRO A 141 -5.85 -5.18 -6.78
N VAL A 142 -5.22 -6.33 -6.56
CA VAL A 142 -4.56 -6.66 -5.30
C VAL A 142 -3.11 -6.97 -5.62
N PHE A 143 -2.19 -6.29 -4.94
CA PHE A 143 -0.76 -6.59 -4.99
C PHE A 143 -0.36 -7.29 -3.72
N VAL A 144 0.49 -8.29 -3.84
CA VAL A 144 1.16 -8.89 -2.68
C VAL A 144 2.56 -8.33 -2.61
N LEU A 145 2.93 -7.82 -1.45
CA LEU A 145 4.25 -7.29 -1.17
C LEU A 145 5.02 -8.38 -0.43
N GLU A 146 6.11 -8.84 -1.01
CA GLU A 146 6.92 -9.93 -0.47
C GLU A 146 8.30 -9.41 -0.12
N PRO A 147 8.98 -9.99 0.89
CA PRO A 147 10.33 -9.56 1.23
C PRO A 147 11.23 -9.62 0.00
N ALA A 148 11.96 -8.52 -0.25
CA ALA A 148 12.89 -8.42 -1.36
C ALA A 148 14.23 -9.02 -0.98
N GLY A 149 15.00 -9.42 -2.00
CA GLY A 149 16.37 -9.86 -1.80
C GLY A 149 16.53 -11.14 -1.02
N ARG A 150 15.57 -12.01 -1.16
CA ARG A 150 15.68 -13.34 -0.54
C ARG A 150 16.61 -14.22 -1.34
N ASP A 151 17.45 -14.88 -0.66
CA ASP A 151 18.37 -15.82 -1.27
C ASP A 151 17.92 -17.25 -1.04
#